data_bbb243b81dc1a7ffafd4dcf5b2b09357
#
_entry.id   bbb243b81dc1a7ffafd4dcf5b2b09357
#
_cell.length_a   1.000
_cell.length_b   1.000
_cell.length_c   1.000
_cell.angle_alpha   90.00
_cell.angle_beta   90.00
_cell.angle_gamma   90.00
#
_symmetry.space_group_name_H-M   'P 1'
#
loop_
_entity.id
_entity.type
_entity.pdbx_description
1 polymer ?
#
loop_
_entity_poly.entity_id
_entity_poly.type
_entity_poly.pdbx_seq_one_letter_code
_entity_poly.pdbx_strand_id
1 'polypeptide(L)'
;RHIMKKILFCLSFSFFLNVNAHQNWNGKNFSEIAHLPSPLPDRIVLTWNDDPARTQSVNWRTDISVKKGFAQIAIANANGRTLRPKKFDAETTYFKSDINEAHYHSVTFRNLEEDTLYTYRVGDGVNWTEYYHFRTASSKEKPFSFIYFGDAQNEVKTHWSRVFREAFRDAPRAAFTLHAGDLVDEHDMDAQWGEWHQGPDWVNGTIPVIATP
;
A
#
# COMPACT_ATOMS: atom_id res chain seq x y z
N ARG A 1 -45.03 12.48 61.28
CA ARG A 1 -44.85 12.83 59.85
C ARG A 1 -43.69 11.99 59.33
N HIS A 2 -44.02 10.78 58.78
CA HIS A 2 -43.04 9.89 58.15
C HIS A 2 -42.92 10.25 56.66
N ILE A 3 -41.72 10.57 56.23
CA ILE A 3 -41.37 10.71 54.82
C ILE A 3 -40.73 9.40 54.36
N MET A 4 -41.48 8.60 53.62
CA MET A 4 -40.97 7.40 52.95
C MET A 4 -40.16 7.82 51.72
N LYS A 5 -38.85 7.61 51.76
CA LYS A 5 -37.99 7.72 50.55
C LYS A 5 -38.18 6.48 49.69
N LYS A 6 -38.78 6.65 48.52
CA LYS A 6 -38.81 5.60 47.50
C LYS A 6 -37.41 5.51 46.85
N ILE A 7 -36.75 4.40 47.05
CA ILE A 7 -35.52 4.04 46.32
C ILE A 7 -35.96 3.43 45.02
N LEU A 8 -35.68 4.12 43.91
CA LEU A 8 -35.88 3.63 42.55
C LEU A 8 -34.67 2.78 42.19
N PHE A 9 -34.85 1.45 42.12
CA PHE A 9 -33.84 0.52 41.62
C PHE A 9 -33.85 0.55 40.09
N CYS A 10 -32.91 1.23 39.47
CA CYS A 10 -32.67 1.12 38.05
C CYS A 10 -31.89 -0.17 37.78
N LEU A 11 -32.58 -1.22 37.37
CA LEU A 11 -31.94 -2.39 36.76
C LEU A 11 -31.45 -2.00 35.34
N SER A 12 -30.17 -1.69 35.22
CA SER A 12 -29.52 -1.61 33.92
C SER A 12 -29.29 -3.02 33.42
N PHE A 13 -30.15 -3.44 32.50
CA PHE A 13 -29.92 -4.63 31.65
C PHE A 13 -28.82 -4.27 30.67
N SER A 14 -27.57 -4.61 30.97
CA SER A 14 -26.47 -4.58 30.01
C SER A 14 -26.66 -5.74 29.05
N PHE A 15 -27.28 -5.47 27.90
CA PHE A 15 -27.19 -6.34 26.75
C PHE A 15 -25.74 -6.34 26.27
N PHE A 16 -24.98 -7.35 26.62
CA PHE A 16 -23.76 -7.70 25.90
C PHE A 16 -24.16 -8.21 24.52
N LEU A 17 -24.26 -7.30 23.56
CA LEU A 17 -24.20 -7.67 22.15
C LEU A 17 -22.80 -8.22 21.91
N ASN A 18 -22.65 -9.53 21.92
CA ASN A 18 -21.53 -10.18 21.26
C ASN A 18 -21.63 -9.84 19.77
N VAL A 19 -21.07 -8.71 19.38
CA VAL A 19 -20.82 -8.41 17.99
C VAL A 19 -19.65 -9.32 17.63
N ASN A 20 -19.95 -10.51 17.11
CA ASN A 20 -18.97 -11.28 16.38
C ASN A 20 -18.53 -10.41 15.19
N ALA A 21 -17.38 -9.77 15.31
CA ALA A 21 -16.78 -8.87 14.30
C ALA A 21 -16.43 -9.61 12.99
N HIS A 22 -16.64 -10.92 12.94
CA HIS A 22 -16.46 -11.77 11.77
C HIS A 22 -17.82 -12.22 11.22
N GLN A 23 -18.51 -11.31 10.55
CA GLN A 23 -19.62 -11.74 9.72
C GLN A 23 -19.08 -12.39 8.45
N ASN A 24 -19.26 -13.71 8.34
CA ASN A 24 -19.01 -14.43 7.09
C ASN A 24 -20.02 -13.99 6.04
N TRP A 25 -19.56 -13.26 5.05
CA TRP A 25 -20.35 -13.00 3.86
C TRP A 25 -20.01 -14.05 2.79
N ASN A 26 -21.00 -14.82 2.33
CA ASN A 26 -20.79 -15.97 1.44
C ASN A 26 -19.73 -16.98 1.91
N GLY A 27 -19.54 -17.12 3.24
CA GLY A 27 -18.56 -18.02 3.81
C GLY A 27 -17.12 -17.51 3.85
N LYS A 28 -16.89 -16.29 3.35
CA LYS A 28 -15.56 -15.63 3.46
C LYS A 28 -15.50 -14.70 4.67
N ASN A 29 -14.34 -14.67 5.30
CA ASN A 29 -14.01 -13.70 6.34
C ASN A 29 -14.04 -12.28 5.74
N PHE A 30 -14.42 -11.27 6.52
CA PHE A 30 -14.47 -9.89 6.04
C PHE A 30 -13.12 -9.39 5.53
N SER A 31 -12.01 -9.74 6.17
CA SER A 31 -10.66 -9.37 5.73
C SER A 31 -10.31 -10.00 4.37
N GLU A 32 -10.76 -11.22 4.09
CA GLU A 32 -10.57 -11.85 2.78
C GLU A 32 -11.29 -11.09 1.67
N ILE A 33 -12.49 -10.57 1.97
CA ILE A 33 -13.30 -9.82 1.00
C ILE A 33 -12.75 -8.40 0.80
N ALA A 34 -12.30 -7.77 1.87
CA ALA A 34 -11.84 -6.38 1.85
C ALA A 34 -10.62 -6.16 0.94
N HIS A 35 -9.86 -7.22 0.67
CA HIS A 35 -8.62 -7.17 -0.10
C HIS A 35 -8.68 -7.93 -1.43
N LEU A 36 -9.89 -8.28 -1.90
CA LEU A 36 -10.05 -8.89 -3.22
C LEU A 36 -9.56 -7.95 -4.32
N PRO A 37 -8.88 -8.49 -5.35
CA PRO A 37 -8.45 -7.67 -6.49
C PRO A 37 -9.65 -7.17 -7.29
N SER A 38 -9.49 -6.02 -7.91
CA SER A 38 -10.47 -5.42 -8.82
C SER A 38 -9.79 -4.99 -10.13
N PRO A 39 -10.54 -4.55 -11.16
CA PRO A 39 -9.91 -3.97 -12.34
C PRO A 39 -9.11 -2.68 -12.05
N LEU A 40 -9.37 -2.03 -10.92
CA LEU A 40 -8.60 -0.86 -10.50
C LEU A 40 -7.28 -1.30 -9.88
N PRO A 41 -6.15 -0.62 -10.19
CA PRO A 41 -4.86 -0.93 -9.60
C PRO A 41 -4.86 -0.74 -8.07
N ASP A 42 -4.32 -1.73 -7.37
CA ASP A 42 -4.04 -1.68 -5.94
C ASP A 42 -2.63 -2.22 -5.62
N ARG A 43 -2.26 -2.27 -4.36
CA ARG A 43 -0.94 -2.76 -3.87
C ARG A 43 0.22 -2.14 -4.64
N ILE A 44 0.16 -0.84 -4.87
CA ILE A 44 1.18 -0.10 -5.62
C ILE A 44 2.42 0.05 -4.75
N VAL A 45 3.55 -0.44 -5.24
CA VAL A 45 4.83 -0.42 -4.53
C VAL A 45 5.93 0.07 -5.45
N LEU A 46 6.66 1.10 -5.02
CA LEU A 46 7.94 1.45 -5.61
C LEU A 46 9.04 0.58 -5.01
N THR A 47 9.99 0.16 -5.84
CA THR A 47 11.20 -0.54 -5.41
C THR A 47 12.34 -0.25 -6.38
N TRP A 48 13.54 -0.71 -6.04
CA TRP A 48 14.69 -0.57 -6.92
C TRP A 48 15.14 -1.94 -7.45
N ASN A 49 15.38 -1.99 -8.75
CA ASN A 49 15.91 -3.15 -9.44
C ASN A 49 17.27 -2.86 -10.08
N ASP A 50 17.71 -1.59 -10.01
CA ASP A 50 18.94 -1.10 -10.61
C ASP A 50 19.32 0.24 -9.95
N ASP A 51 20.25 1.03 -10.52
CA ASP A 51 20.72 2.30 -9.99
C ASP A 51 19.57 3.27 -9.65
N PRO A 52 19.38 3.61 -8.35
CA PRO A 52 18.29 4.48 -7.93
C PRO A 52 18.41 5.93 -8.40
N ALA A 53 19.57 6.35 -8.90
CA ALA A 53 19.76 7.68 -9.49
C ALA A 53 19.19 7.75 -10.91
N ARG A 54 19.07 6.62 -11.61
CA ARG A 54 18.72 6.55 -13.03
C ARG A 54 17.51 5.66 -13.34
N THR A 55 17.01 4.93 -12.35
CA THR A 55 15.91 3.98 -12.52
C THR A 55 14.92 4.03 -11.37
N GLN A 56 13.68 3.61 -11.64
CA GLN A 56 12.67 3.37 -10.63
C GLN A 56 11.74 2.26 -11.11
N SER A 57 11.52 1.26 -10.29
CA SER A 57 10.55 0.20 -10.56
C SER A 57 9.26 0.44 -9.79
N VAL A 58 8.14 0.09 -10.42
CA VAL A 58 6.82 0.09 -9.79
C VAL A 58 6.12 -1.23 -10.08
N ASN A 59 5.50 -1.78 -9.04
CA ASN A 59 4.65 -2.96 -9.13
C ASN A 59 3.25 -2.60 -8.65
N TRP A 60 2.23 -3.25 -9.21
CA TRP A 60 0.84 -3.12 -8.77
C TRP A 60 0.05 -4.38 -9.13
N ARG A 61 -1.13 -4.52 -8.52
CA ARG A 61 -2.03 -5.64 -8.74
C ARG A 61 -3.33 -5.16 -9.39
N THR A 62 -3.94 -6.03 -10.19
CA THR A 62 -5.33 -5.95 -10.65
C THR A 62 -5.95 -7.34 -10.61
N ASP A 63 -7.26 -7.44 -10.85
CA ASP A 63 -7.87 -8.73 -11.13
C ASP A 63 -7.44 -9.29 -12.50
N ILE A 64 -7.81 -10.52 -12.77
CA ILE A 64 -7.45 -11.24 -14.00
C ILE A 64 -8.15 -10.72 -15.27
N SER A 65 -9.10 -9.80 -15.17
CA SER A 65 -9.76 -9.18 -16.34
C SER A 65 -8.81 -8.22 -17.05
N VAL A 66 -7.89 -7.58 -16.33
CA VAL A 66 -6.88 -6.67 -16.88
C VAL A 66 -5.69 -7.47 -17.40
N LYS A 67 -5.67 -7.71 -18.70
CA LYS A 67 -4.62 -8.52 -19.36
C LYS A 67 -3.32 -7.76 -19.65
N LYS A 68 -3.37 -6.42 -19.68
CA LYS A 68 -2.23 -5.55 -19.95
C LYS A 68 -2.24 -4.37 -19.01
N GLY A 69 -1.16 -4.20 -18.29
CA GLY A 69 -0.89 -3.03 -17.49
C GLY A 69 -0.08 -1.98 -18.23
N PHE A 70 -0.20 -0.74 -17.83
CA PHE A 70 0.56 0.39 -18.35
C PHE A 70 0.96 1.32 -17.22
N ALA A 71 2.11 1.97 -17.38
CA ALA A 71 2.51 3.07 -16.53
C ALA A 71 2.73 4.34 -17.36
N GLN A 72 2.52 5.49 -16.77
CA GLN A 72 2.87 6.79 -17.34
C GLN A 72 3.77 7.53 -16.37
N ILE A 73 4.80 8.23 -16.90
CA ILE A 73 5.74 9.02 -16.10
C ILE A 73 6.09 10.32 -16.81
N ALA A 74 6.27 11.40 -16.03
CA ALA A 74 6.79 12.68 -16.46
C ALA A 74 7.62 13.33 -15.35
N ILE A 75 8.48 14.28 -15.69
CA ILE A 75 9.06 15.18 -14.68
C ILE A 75 7.90 15.97 -14.06
N ALA A 76 7.86 16.01 -12.74
CA ALA A 76 6.80 16.66 -12.00
C ALA A 76 6.87 18.19 -12.19
N ASN A 77 5.72 18.80 -12.35
CA ASN A 77 5.58 20.27 -12.36
C ASN A 77 4.28 20.68 -11.66
N ALA A 78 4.20 21.94 -11.27
CA ALA A 78 3.05 22.48 -10.55
C ALA A 78 1.76 22.56 -11.39
N ASN A 79 1.87 22.50 -12.71
CA ASN A 79 0.73 22.60 -13.62
C ASN A 79 0.47 21.25 -14.32
N GLY A 80 -0.42 20.46 -13.76
CA GLY A 80 -0.79 19.15 -14.32
C GLY A 80 -1.25 19.18 -15.79
N ARG A 81 -1.77 20.32 -16.28
CA ARG A 81 -2.19 20.45 -17.68
C ARG A 81 -1.01 20.47 -18.66
N THR A 82 0.19 20.80 -18.21
CA THR A 82 1.40 20.83 -19.02
C THR A 82 2.20 19.54 -18.98
N LEU A 83 1.79 18.57 -18.17
CA LEU A 83 2.43 17.27 -18.15
C LEU A 83 2.40 16.62 -19.53
N ARG A 84 3.51 16.00 -19.91
CA ARG A 84 3.65 15.23 -21.14
C ARG A 84 4.18 13.84 -20.78
N PRO A 85 3.33 12.98 -20.18
CA PRO A 85 3.77 11.69 -19.70
C PRO A 85 4.11 10.75 -20.85
N LYS A 86 5.23 10.06 -20.70
CA LYS A 86 5.58 8.90 -21.54
C LYS A 86 4.85 7.67 -21.01
N LYS A 87 4.31 6.85 -21.93
CA LYS A 87 3.63 5.59 -21.60
C LYS A 87 4.60 4.43 -21.77
N PHE A 88 4.51 3.48 -20.85
CA PHE A 88 5.29 2.24 -20.82
C PHE A 88 4.33 1.06 -20.69
N ASP A 89 4.60 0.00 -21.43
CA ASP A 89 3.92 -1.28 -21.27
C ASP A 89 4.48 -2.00 -20.04
N ALA A 90 3.61 -2.62 -19.27
CA ALA A 90 4.00 -3.41 -18.12
C ALA A 90 4.22 -4.88 -18.51
N GLU A 91 5.17 -5.51 -17.85
CA GLU A 91 5.20 -6.96 -17.74
C GLU A 91 4.06 -7.40 -16.82
N THR A 92 3.31 -8.44 -17.25
CA THR A 92 2.14 -8.92 -16.50
C THR A 92 2.33 -10.38 -16.16
N THR A 93 2.27 -10.69 -14.87
CA THR A 93 2.39 -12.04 -14.32
C THR A 93 1.10 -12.46 -13.65
N TYR A 94 0.57 -13.63 -14.00
CA TYR A 94 -0.55 -14.24 -13.31
C TYR A 94 -0.09 -14.82 -11.99
N PHE A 95 -0.89 -14.63 -10.95
CA PHE A 95 -0.67 -15.21 -9.62
C PHE A 95 -1.99 -15.71 -9.03
N LYS A 96 -1.92 -16.87 -8.40
CA LYS A 96 -3.01 -17.47 -7.64
C LYS A 96 -2.63 -17.57 -6.18
N SER A 97 -3.36 -16.88 -5.33
CA SER A 97 -3.24 -16.98 -3.87
C SER A 97 -4.20 -18.05 -3.31
N ASP A 98 -4.24 -18.15 -2.00
CA ASP A 98 -5.18 -19.00 -1.26
C ASP A 98 -6.65 -18.63 -1.51
N ILE A 99 -6.96 -17.35 -1.69
CA ILE A 99 -8.34 -16.83 -1.76
C ILE A 99 -8.72 -16.18 -3.09
N ASN A 100 -7.77 -15.85 -3.97
CA ASN A 100 -8.07 -15.17 -5.24
C ASN A 100 -7.04 -15.44 -6.34
N GLU A 101 -7.37 -14.98 -7.54
CA GLU A 101 -6.49 -14.93 -8.70
C GLU A 101 -6.30 -13.47 -9.12
N ALA A 102 -5.08 -13.10 -9.45
CA ALA A 102 -4.74 -11.72 -9.78
C ALA A 102 -3.69 -11.65 -10.89
N HIS A 103 -3.57 -10.48 -11.51
CA HIS A 103 -2.42 -10.09 -12.30
C HIS A 103 -1.57 -9.09 -11.53
N TYR A 104 -0.28 -9.37 -11.46
CA TYR A 104 0.73 -8.43 -11.00
C TYR A 104 1.44 -7.83 -12.22
N HIS A 105 1.54 -6.54 -12.21
CA HIS A 105 2.14 -5.76 -13.30
C HIS A 105 3.41 -5.09 -12.79
N SER A 106 4.42 -4.99 -13.65
CA SER A 106 5.68 -4.34 -13.29
C SER A 106 6.22 -3.48 -14.43
N VAL A 107 6.79 -2.34 -14.08
CA VAL A 107 7.51 -1.46 -15.01
C VAL A 107 8.77 -0.96 -14.32
N THR A 108 9.89 -0.99 -15.03
CA THR A 108 11.11 -0.27 -14.63
C THR A 108 11.33 0.91 -15.55
N PHE A 109 11.16 2.11 -15.03
CA PHE A 109 11.56 3.33 -15.72
C PHE A 109 13.08 3.42 -15.73
N ARG A 110 13.67 3.72 -16.90
CA ARG A 110 15.11 3.80 -17.10
C ARG A 110 15.51 5.14 -17.72
N ASN A 111 16.81 5.46 -17.63
CA ASN A 111 17.37 6.70 -18.16
C ASN A 111 16.70 7.95 -17.57
N LEU A 112 16.40 7.90 -16.30
CA LEU A 112 15.88 9.03 -15.53
C LEU A 112 17.01 10.04 -15.24
N GLU A 113 16.63 11.28 -15.01
CA GLU A 113 17.53 12.30 -14.49
C GLU A 113 17.71 12.10 -13.01
N GLU A 114 18.95 12.27 -12.51
CA GLU A 114 19.26 12.17 -11.08
C GLU A 114 18.67 13.34 -10.29
N ASP A 115 18.44 13.13 -8.98
CA ASP A 115 17.93 14.13 -8.03
C ASP A 115 16.68 14.87 -8.55
N THR A 116 15.86 14.21 -9.33
CA THR A 116 14.72 14.79 -10.05
C THR A 116 13.41 14.24 -9.53
N LEU A 117 12.44 15.13 -9.30
CA LEU A 117 11.09 14.74 -8.89
C LEU A 117 10.30 14.33 -10.13
N TYR A 118 9.78 13.11 -10.12
CA TYR A 118 8.91 12.56 -11.13
C TYR A 118 7.48 12.41 -10.61
N THR A 119 6.54 12.48 -11.53
CA THR A 119 5.15 12.06 -11.30
C THR A 119 4.83 10.88 -12.21
N TYR A 120 4.10 9.91 -11.68
CA TYR A 120 3.70 8.72 -12.43
C TYR A 120 2.31 8.24 -12.01
N ARG A 121 1.70 7.41 -12.83
CA ARG A 121 0.49 6.67 -12.53
C ARG A 121 0.50 5.33 -13.25
N VAL A 122 -0.30 4.39 -12.75
CA VAL A 122 -0.43 3.04 -13.32
C VAL A 122 -1.89 2.74 -13.65
N GLY A 123 -2.14 1.81 -14.56
CA GLY A 123 -3.50 1.46 -14.99
C GLY A 123 -3.54 0.47 -16.13
N ASP A 124 -4.71 0.35 -16.76
CA ASP A 124 -4.99 -0.52 -17.90
C ASP A 124 -5.05 0.23 -19.26
N GLY A 125 -4.81 1.55 -19.22
CA GLY A 125 -4.93 2.42 -20.37
C GLY A 125 -6.26 3.18 -20.46
N VAL A 126 -7.27 2.75 -19.71
CA VAL A 126 -8.58 3.39 -19.55
C VAL A 126 -8.73 3.89 -18.11
N ASN A 127 -8.60 2.97 -17.17
CA ASN A 127 -8.63 3.23 -15.73
C ASN A 127 -7.20 3.49 -15.24
N TRP A 128 -7.01 4.61 -14.55
CA TRP A 128 -5.73 5.03 -14.03
C TRP A 128 -5.84 5.35 -12.55
N THR A 129 -4.73 5.14 -11.83
CA THR A 129 -4.60 5.70 -10.47
C THR A 129 -4.51 7.22 -10.52
N GLU A 130 -4.56 7.84 -9.36
CA GLU A 130 -4.03 9.19 -9.17
C GLU A 130 -2.55 9.27 -9.57
N TYR A 131 -2.00 10.48 -9.65
CA TYR A 131 -0.58 10.68 -9.86
C TYR A 131 0.17 10.60 -8.52
N TYR A 132 1.12 9.68 -8.44
CA TYR A 132 2.10 9.59 -7.37
C TYR A 132 3.36 10.38 -7.73
N HIS A 133 4.19 10.64 -6.72
CA HIS A 133 5.50 11.28 -6.91
C HIS A 133 6.60 10.42 -6.30
N PHE A 134 7.75 10.41 -6.93
CA PHE A 134 9.00 9.95 -6.34
C PHE A 134 10.16 10.84 -6.79
N ARG A 135 11.25 10.81 -6.04
CA ARG A 135 12.49 11.48 -6.43
C ARG A 135 13.57 10.44 -6.66
N THR A 136 14.28 10.56 -7.80
CA THR A 136 15.49 9.77 -8.05
C THR A 136 16.60 10.16 -7.08
N ALA A 137 17.47 9.21 -6.75
CA ALA A 137 18.62 9.47 -5.90
C ALA A 137 19.60 10.45 -6.59
N SER A 138 20.47 11.06 -5.78
CA SER A 138 21.60 11.86 -6.29
C SER A 138 22.81 10.95 -6.49
N SER A 139 23.57 11.14 -7.55
CA SER A 139 24.89 10.52 -7.73
C SER A 139 25.96 11.21 -6.87
N LYS A 140 25.67 12.38 -6.31
CA LYS A 140 26.55 13.10 -5.40
C LYS A 140 26.26 12.73 -3.96
N GLU A 141 27.28 12.72 -3.12
CA GLU A 141 27.12 12.53 -1.69
C GLU A 141 26.17 13.59 -1.11
N LYS A 142 25.07 13.12 -0.52
CA LYS A 142 24.10 13.94 0.21
C LYS A 142 23.65 13.19 1.45
N PRO A 143 23.44 13.87 2.57
CA PRO A 143 22.75 13.29 3.71
C PRO A 143 21.34 12.85 3.31
N PHE A 144 20.93 11.68 3.75
CA PHE A 144 19.56 11.17 3.58
C PHE A 144 19.11 10.48 4.86
N SER A 145 17.82 10.32 5.01
CA SER A 145 17.20 9.50 6.04
C SER A 145 16.42 8.37 5.38
N PHE A 146 16.24 7.29 6.10
CA PHE A 146 15.37 6.18 5.74
C PHE A 146 14.65 5.68 6.98
N ILE A 147 13.57 4.94 6.77
CA ILE A 147 12.82 4.32 7.86
C ILE A 147 13.15 2.83 7.87
N TYR A 148 13.49 2.31 9.03
CA TYR A 148 13.78 0.90 9.25
C TYR A 148 12.65 0.26 10.04
N PHE A 149 12.11 -0.85 9.54
CA PHE A 149 11.09 -1.65 10.18
C PHE A 149 11.55 -3.09 10.35
N GLY A 150 11.14 -3.74 11.41
CA GLY A 150 11.22 -5.17 11.61
C GLY A 150 9.92 -5.68 12.20
N ASP A 151 9.64 -6.98 12.07
CA ASP A 151 8.51 -7.67 12.70
C ASP A 151 7.15 -6.98 12.50
N ALA A 152 6.79 -6.69 11.27
CA ALA A 152 5.50 -6.10 10.95
C ALA A 152 4.33 -7.09 11.13
N GLN A 153 4.65 -8.39 11.22
CA GLN A 153 3.69 -9.46 11.50
C GLN A 153 2.96 -9.23 12.83
N ASN A 154 1.91 -9.98 13.10
CA ASN A 154 1.04 -9.86 14.27
C ASN A 154 0.22 -8.55 14.31
N GLU A 155 -1.09 -8.70 14.24
CA GLU A 155 -2.02 -7.55 14.27
C GLU A 155 -1.69 -6.48 13.23
N VAL A 156 -1.33 -6.92 12.02
CA VAL A 156 -0.85 -6.09 10.90
C VAL A 156 -1.80 -4.91 10.68
N LYS A 157 -3.10 -5.16 10.58
CA LYS A 157 -4.08 -4.11 10.35
C LYS A 157 -4.12 -3.07 11.46
N THR A 158 -4.08 -3.51 12.72
CA THR A 158 -4.34 -2.65 13.87
C THR A 158 -3.08 -1.96 14.40
N HIS A 159 -1.94 -2.62 14.38
CA HIS A 159 -0.69 -2.12 14.94
C HIS A 159 0.27 -1.61 13.87
N TRP A 160 0.55 -2.40 12.84
CA TRP A 160 1.46 -2.03 11.77
C TRP A 160 1.05 -0.73 11.09
N SER A 161 -0.22 -0.60 10.69
CA SER A 161 -0.71 0.61 10.02
C SER A 161 -0.50 1.87 10.85
N ARG A 162 -0.66 1.79 12.18
CA ARG A 162 -0.43 2.91 13.09
C ARG A 162 1.06 3.23 13.22
N VAL A 163 1.90 2.22 13.43
CA VAL A 163 3.35 2.38 13.56
C VAL A 163 3.94 2.99 12.28
N PHE A 164 3.52 2.47 11.13
CA PHE A 164 3.97 3.00 9.83
C PHE A 164 3.62 4.48 9.66
N ARG A 165 2.38 4.88 9.98
CA ARG A 165 1.93 6.28 9.85
C ARG A 165 2.68 7.21 10.77
N GLU A 166 2.98 6.78 12.01
CA GLU A 166 3.79 7.56 12.94
C GLU A 166 5.23 7.72 12.42
N ALA A 167 5.86 6.65 11.96
CA ALA A 167 7.21 6.71 11.39
C ALA A 167 7.27 7.62 10.15
N PHE A 168 6.27 7.52 9.26
CA PHE A 168 6.15 8.40 8.10
C PHE A 168 5.95 9.86 8.50
N ARG A 169 5.12 10.14 9.52
CA ARG A 169 4.95 11.51 10.04
C ARG A 169 6.28 12.11 10.52
N ASP A 170 7.12 11.31 11.16
CA ASP A 170 8.40 11.76 11.70
C ASP A 170 9.47 11.89 10.60
N ALA A 171 9.41 11.08 9.54
CA ALA A 171 10.34 11.09 8.42
C ALA A 171 9.65 11.12 7.04
N PRO A 172 8.84 12.15 6.72
CA PRO A 172 8.03 12.18 5.48
C PRO A 172 8.87 12.35 4.20
N ARG A 173 10.17 12.59 4.34
CA ARG A 173 11.12 12.72 3.25
C ARG A 173 12.18 11.61 3.28
N ALA A 174 11.87 10.48 3.90
CA ALA A 174 12.73 9.31 3.85
C ALA A 174 12.98 8.90 2.40
N ALA A 175 14.23 8.55 2.09
CA ALA A 175 14.61 8.13 0.74
C ALA A 175 14.04 6.75 0.39
N PHE A 176 13.85 5.88 1.38
CA PHE A 176 13.26 4.56 1.25
C PHE A 176 12.80 4.03 2.61
N THR A 177 12.03 2.96 2.59
CA THR A 177 11.76 2.12 3.76
C THR A 177 12.52 0.80 3.62
N LEU A 178 13.14 0.35 4.71
CA LEU A 178 13.84 -0.92 4.79
C LEU A 178 13.10 -1.84 5.76
N HIS A 179 12.70 -3.01 5.29
CA HIS A 179 11.98 -4.01 6.08
C HIS A 179 12.87 -5.23 6.27
N ALA A 180 13.15 -5.60 7.52
CA ALA A 180 14.08 -6.67 7.88
C ALA A 180 13.39 -8.02 8.11
N GLY A 181 12.46 -8.39 7.24
CA GLY A 181 11.73 -9.66 7.33
C GLY A 181 10.47 -9.57 8.17
N ASP A 182 9.83 -10.71 8.33
CA ASP A 182 8.60 -10.93 9.11
C ASP A 182 7.50 -9.91 8.79
N LEU A 183 7.23 -9.75 7.48
CA LEU A 183 6.26 -8.76 6.98
C LEU A 183 4.83 -9.15 7.33
N VAL A 184 4.54 -10.44 7.30
CA VAL A 184 3.26 -11.07 7.66
C VAL A 184 3.54 -12.35 8.43
N ASP A 185 2.60 -12.80 9.24
CA ASP A 185 2.73 -14.02 10.05
C ASP A 185 2.62 -15.29 9.19
N GLU A 186 1.62 -15.35 8.31
CA GLU A 186 1.39 -16.47 7.41
C GLU A 186 1.61 -16.03 5.95
N HIS A 187 2.74 -16.39 5.38
CA HIS A 187 3.19 -15.93 4.06
C HIS A 187 2.26 -16.34 2.89
N ASP A 188 1.47 -17.38 3.04
CA ASP A 188 0.52 -17.90 2.06
C ASP A 188 -0.90 -17.32 2.21
N MET A 189 -1.17 -16.49 3.22
CA MET A 189 -2.45 -15.83 3.43
C MET A 189 -2.51 -14.47 2.76
N ASP A 190 -3.17 -14.38 1.60
CA ASP A 190 -3.29 -13.11 0.84
C ASP A 190 -4.05 -12.01 1.60
N ALA A 191 -4.91 -12.37 2.54
CA ALA A 191 -5.57 -11.42 3.43
C ALA A 191 -4.58 -10.61 4.27
N GLN A 192 -3.55 -11.26 4.84
CA GLN A 192 -2.51 -10.59 5.62
C GLN A 192 -1.64 -9.68 4.73
N TRP A 193 -1.31 -10.12 3.53
CA TRP A 193 -0.66 -9.26 2.54
C TRP A 193 -1.51 -8.04 2.19
N GLY A 194 -2.82 -8.22 2.08
CA GLY A 194 -3.76 -7.12 1.89
C GLY A 194 -3.67 -6.09 3.01
N GLU A 195 -3.66 -6.53 4.26
CA GLU A 195 -3.51 -5.69 5.43
C GLU A 195 -2.14 -4.98 5.47
N TRP A 196 -1.07 -5.72 5.11
CA TRP A 196 0.28 -5.16 5.05
C TRP A 196 0.39 -4.02 4.03
N HIS A 197 -0.19 -4.18 2.84
CA HIS A 197 -0.22 -3.12 1.82
C HIS A 197 -1.11 -1.95 2.21
N GLN A 198 -2.23 -2.22 2.89
CA GLN A 198 -3.16 -1.18 3.34
C GLN A 198 -2.57 -0.27 4.42
N GLY A 199 -1.65 -0.78 5.23
CA GLY A 199 -1.00 0.01 6.30
C GLY A 199 -0.32 1.26 5.76
N PRO A 200 0.68 1.11 4.88
CA PRO A 200 1.35 2.21 4.17
C PRO A 200 0.49 2.91 3.13
N ASP A 201 -0.41 2.16 2.46
CA ASP A 201 -1.28 2.63 1.40
C ASP A 201 -0.50 3.40 0.30
N TRP A 202 -0.91 4.62 -0.04
CA TRP A 202 -0.31 5.47 -1.07
C TRP A 202 1.19 5.79 -0.80
N VAL A 203 1.67 5.65 0.44
CA VAL A 203 3.08 5.94 0.77
C VAL A 203 4.03 4.97 0.07
N ASN A 204 3.67 3.68 -0.06
CA ASN A 204 4.44 2.69 -0.83
C ASN A 204 4.54 3.04 -2.32
N GLY A 205 3.61 3.85 -2.82
CA GLY A 205 3.65 4.42 -4.17
C GLY A 205 4.52 5.69 -4.27
N THR A 206 5.07 6.21 -3.16
CA THR A 206 5.85 7.46 -3.15
C THR A 206 7.26 7.27 -2.60
N ILE A 207 7.45 6.36 -1.66
CA ILE A 207 8.74 6.03 -1.06
C ILE A 207 9.11 4.59 -1.42
N PRO A 208 10.26 4.34 -2.07
CA PRO A 208 10.68 2.99 -2.41
C PRO A 208 10.79 2.06 -1.21
N VAL A 209 10.34 0.84 -1.39
CA VAL A 209 10.35 -0.22 -0.39
C VAL A 209 11.49 -1.19 -0.71
N ILE A 210 12.33 -1.47 0.28
CA ILE A 210 13.31 -2.54 0.26
C ILE A 210 12.87 -3.54 1.33
N ALA A 211 12.49 -4.74 0.92
CA ALA A 211 12.07 -5.77 1.85
C ALA A 211 12.93 -7.02 1.70
N THR A 212 13.27 -7.62 2.83
CA THR A 212 13.84 -8.97 2.90
C THR A 212 12.73 -9.95 3.29
N PRO A 213 12.82 -11.20 2.85
CA PRO A 213 11.89 -12.25 3.28
C PRO A 213 11.93 -12.44 4.79
#